data_7e99e3a461db0565b8f80f0d9c9a3163
#
_entry.id   7e99e3a461db0565b8f80f0d9c9a3163
#
_cell.length_a   1.000
_cell.length_b   1.000
_cell.length_c   1.000
_cell.angle_alpha   90.00
_cell.angle_beta   90.00
_cell.angle_gamma   90.00
#
_symmetry.space_group_name_H-M   'P 1'
#
loop_
_entity.id
_entity.type
_entity.pdbx_description
1 polymer ?
#
loop_
_entity_poly.entity_id
_entity_poly.type
_entity_poly.pdbx_seq_one_letter_code
_entity_poly.pdbx_strand_id
1 'polypeptide(L)'
;MVTKDKIIRKGENDMLSFESDYTEGAHEAILKRLAETNREQTPGYGADPYCEAAKEKIAGACRCPQADIYFLTGGTQTNQTVIDSLLKNYEGVIAAQTGHVNVHEAGAIEFTGHKVLALPQKNGKLEPETLRAYMEAFYKDPSHDHMVFPGMVYISHPTEFGTLYTKAELTALSEICGEYGLPLFLDGARLGYGLMSLDTDVTLEDIARLCDVFYIGGTKVGALFGEAVVFTKKNAPRQFVTLIKQHGALLAKG
;
A
#
# COMPACT_ATOMS: atom_id res chain seq x y z
N MET A 1 44.46 6.24 1.88
CA MET A 1 44.63 4.90 2.49
C MET A 1 43.41 4.70 3.36
N VAL A 2 42.32 4.17 2.79
CA VAL A 2 41.06 3.91 3.50
C VAL A 2 41.17 2.51 4.06
N THR A 3 41.18 2.42 5.36
CA THR A 3 41.24 1.17 6.12
C THR A 3 40.03 0.30 5.77
N LYS A 4 40.30 -0.98 5.52
CA LYS A 4 39.31 -2.06 5.42
C LYS A 4 38.66 -2.27 6.78
N ASP A 5 37.67 -1.47 7.12
CA ASP A 5 36.92 -1.65 8.35
C ASP A 5 35.69 -2.51 8.13
N LYS A 6 35.85 -3.71 8.61
CA LYS A 6 34.88 -4.61 9.24
C LYS A 6 33.42 -4.34 8.86
N ILE A 7 32.97 -5.05 7.84
CA ILE A 7 31.58 -5.54 7.87
C ILE A 7 31.48 -6.36 9.15
N ILE A 8 30.76 -5.83 10.13
CA ILE A 8 30.45 -6.53 11.38
C ILE A 8 29.58 -7.72 10.96
N ARG A 9 30.21 -8.87 10.79
CA ARG A 9 29.45 -10.12 10.71
C ARG A 9 28.81 -10.32 12.08
N LYS A 10 27.48 -10.40 12.13
CA LYS A 10 26.78 -10.86 13.33
C LYS A 10 27.47 -12.17 13.80
N GLY A 11 27.89 -12.21 15.04
CA GLY A 11 28.49 -13.42 15.65
C GLY A 11 27.42 -14.51 15.78
N GLU A 12 27.85 -15.77 15.87
CA GLU A 12 26.95 -16.94 16.01
C GLU A 12 26.02 -16.93 17.25
N ASN A 13 26.04 -15.84 18.06
CA ASN A 13 25.23 -15.68 19.28
C ASN A 13 24.35 -14.41 19.28
N ASP A 14 24.08 -13.80 18.10
CA ASP A 14 23.21 -12.62 18.07
C ASP A 14 21.75 -13.05 18.22
N MET A 15 21.12 -12.54 19.27
CA MET A 15 19.70 -12.72 19.56
C MET A 15 18.87 -12.10 18.43
N LEU A 16 17.91 -12.86 17.88
CA LEU A 16 16.95 -12.32 16.92
C LEU A 16 16.07 -11.29 17.62
N SER A 17 15.99 -10.08 17.07
CA SER A 17 15.09 -9.04 17.55
C SER A 17 13.78 -9.07 16.79
N PHE A 18 12.66 -9.11 17.50
CA PHE A 18 11.31 -8.98 16.96
C PHE A 18 10.65 -7.65 17.36
N GLU A 19 11.46 -6.66 17.73
CA GLU A 19 10.96 -5.34 18.15
C GLU A 19 10.34 -4.58 16.98
N SER A 20 10.94 -4.69 15.78
CA SER A 20 10.45 -4.04 14.55
C SER A 20 10.93 -4.77 13.31
N ASP A 21 10.11 -4.77 12.26
CA ASP A 21 10.39 -5.43 10.99
C ASP A 21 11.00 -4.52 9.92
N TYR A 22 11.51 -3.33 10.29
CA TYR A 22 12.17 -2.38 9.40
C TYR A 22 13.52 -1.86 9.91
N THR A 23 14.17 -2.59 10.83
CA THR A 23 15.45 -2.17 11.42
C THR A 23 16.67 -2.69 10.67
N GLU A 24 16.50 -3.65 9.78
CA GLU A 24 17.58 -4.18 8.94
C GLU A 24 17.62 -3.48 7.59
N GLY A 25 18.80 -3.50 6.94
CA GLY A 25 18.99 -2.95 5.61
C GLY A 25 18.45 -3.87 4.52
N ALA A 26 18.74 -3.52 3.25
CA ALA A 26 18.32 -4.31 2.11
C ALA A 26 19.05 -5.66 2.03
N HIS A 27 18.41 -6.63 1.39
CA HIS A 27 19.04 -7.91 1.03
C HIS A 27 20.34 -7.67 0.25
N GLU A 28 21.38 -8.46 0.53
CA GLU A 28 22.73 -8.27 -0.04
C GLU A 28 22.77 -8.25 -1.57
N ALA A 29 21.92 -9.02 -2.24
CA ALA A 29 21.83 -9.03 -3.69
C ALA A 29 21.37 -7.66 -4.26
N ILE A 30 20.52 -6.94 -3.54
CA ILE A 30 20.09 -5.57 -3.91
C ILE A 30 21.25 -4.60 -3.77
N LEU A 31 21.95 -4.65 -2.63
CA LEU A 31 23.13 -3.79 -2.40
C LEU A 31 24.22 -4.02 -3.44
N LYS A 32 24.47 -5.28 -3.79
CA LYS A 32 25.40 -5.66 -4.86
C LYS A 32 24.96 -5.05 -6.20
N ARG A 33 23.67 -5.18 -6.56
CA ARG A 33 23.15 -4.65 -7.82
C ARG A 33 23.22 -3.13 -7.87
N LEU A 34 22.91 -2.43 -6.78
CA LEU A 34 23.08 -0.99 -6.67
C LEU A 34 24.54 -0.56 -6.88
N ALA A 35 25.50 -1.29 -6.31
CA ALA A 35 26.92 -1.01 -6.52
C ALA A 35 27.36 -1.22 -7.98
N GLU A 36 26.87 -2.24 -8.65
CA GLU A 36 27.17 -2.55 -10.06
C GLU A 36 26.63 -1.46 -11.00
N THR A 37 25.42 -0.96 -10.76
CA THR A 37 24.74 0.01 -11.64
C THR A 37 24.99 1.47 -11.26
N ASN A 38 25.67 1.74 -10.15
CA ASN A 38 25.81 3.08 -9.55
C ASN A 38 26.37 4.17 -10.49
N ARG A 39 27.09 3.80 -11.54
CA ARG A 39 27.67 4.74 -12.51
C ARG A 39 26.90 4.80 -13.82
N GLU A 40 25.83 4.06 -13.96
CA GLU A 40 25.00 4.12 -15.15
C GLU A 40 24.21 5.44 -15.19
N GLN A 41 24.16 6.05 -16.35
CA GLN A 41 23.35 7.26 -16.57
C GLN A 41 22.02 6.87 -17.14
N THR A 42 20.97 6.97 -16.35
CA THR A 42 19.60 6.64 -16.74
C THR A 42 18.69 7.85 -16.62
N PRO A 43 17.57 7.90 -17.35
CA PRO A 43 16.50 8.86 -17.07
C PRO A 43 16.05 8.76 -15.61
N GLY A 44 15.65 9.89 -15.02
CA GLY A 44 15.11 9.92 -13.66
C GLY A 44 13.59 9.80 -13.63
N TYR A 45 13.06 9.95 -12.41
CA TYR A 45 11.62 10.05 -12.15
C TYR A 45 10.81 8.82 -12.55
N GLY A 46 11.42 7.62 -12.41
CA GLY A 46 10.75 6.34 -12.70
C GLY A 46 10.61 6.03 -14.20
N ALA A 47 11.34 6.75 -15.07
CA ALA A 47 11.38 6.51 -16.51
C ALA A 47 12.64 5.73 -16.97
N ASP A 48 13.36 5.16 -16.03
CA ASP A 48 14.57 4.37 -16.26
C ASP A 48 14.24 2.92 -16.64
N PRO A 49 15.16 2.19 -17.30
CA PRO A 49 14.93 0.81 -17.72
C PRO A 49 14.66 -0.17 -16.58
N TYR A 50 15.16 0.11 -15.37
CA TYR A 50 14.95 -0.75 -14.20
C TYR A 50 13.53 -0.63 -13.69
N CYS A 51 13.00 0.60 -13.60
CA CYS A 51 11.60 0.84 -13.28
C CYS A 51 10.67 0.21 -14.31
N GLU A 52 10.94 0.35 -15.62
CA GLU A 52 10.11 -0.28 -16.66
C GLU A 52 10.13 -1.81 -16.56
N ALA A 53 11.31 -2.42 -16.40
CA ALA A 53 11.42 -3.87 -16.21
C ALA A 53 10.74 -4.36 -14.92
N ALA A 54 10.75 -3.55 -13.85
CA ALA A 54 10.04 -3.86 -12.62
C ALA A 54 8.52 -3.81 -12.80
N LYS A 55 8.00 -2.78 -13.50
CA LYS A 55 6.57 -2.67 -13.84
C LYS A 55 6.09 -3.88 -14.64
N GLU A 56 6.83 -4.30 -15.67
CA GLU A 56 6.51 -5.48 -16.46
C GLU A 56 6.43 -6.76 -15.61
N LYS A 57 7.40 -6.95 -14.70
CA LYS A 57 7.42 -8.11 -13.79
C LYS A 57 6.24 -8.09 -12.82
N ILE A 58 5.92 -6.93 -12.25
CA ILE A 58 4.78 -6.78 -11.33
C ILE A 58 3.47 -7.03 -12.08
N ALA A 59 3.27 -6.41 -13.24
CA ALA A 59 2.08 -6.63 -14.07
C ALA A 59 1.92 -8.10 -14.46
N GLY A 60 3.02 -8.78 -14.80
CA GLY A 60 3.02 -10.22 -15.10
C GLY A 60 2.67 -11.07 -13.87
N ALA A 61 3.25 -10.78 -12.70
CA ALA A 61 2.96 -11.50 -11.46
C ALA A 61 1.51 -11.32 -11.00
N CYS A 62 0.95 -10.13 -11.21
CA CYS A 62 -0.46 -9.81 -10.92
C CYS A 62 -1.44 -10.36 -11.97
N ARG A 63 -0.94 -10.85 -13.11
CA ARG A 63 -1.73 -11.13 -14.33
C ARG A 63 -2.63 -9.95 -14.73
N CYS A 64 -2.11 -8.76 -14.60
CA CYS A 64 -2.82 -7.51 -14.80
C CYS A 64 -2.05 -6.60 -15.79
N PRO A 65 -2.00 -6.95 -17.10
CA PRO A 65 -1.18 -6.25 -18.09
C PRO A 65 -1.62 -4.81 -18.34
N GLN A 66 -2.82 -4.43 -17.94
CA GLN A 66 -3.36 -3.07 -18.05
C GLN A 66 -3.04 -2.18 -16.84
N ALA A 67 -2.35 -2.71 -15.81
CA ALA A 67 -2.10 -1.95 -14.58
C ALA A 67 -1.20 -0.73 -14.84
N ASP A 68 -1.54 0.38 -14.19
CA ASP A 68 -0.63 1.52 -14.06
C ASP A 68 0.17 1.35 -12.75
N ILE A 69 1.50 1.37 -12.85
CA ILE A 69 2.39 1.07 -11.71
C ILE A 69 3.32 2.24 -11.46
N TYR A 70 3.44 2.63 -10.18
CA TYR A 70 4.27 3.75 -9.73
C TYR A 70 5.09 3.34 -8.49
N PHE A 71 6.30 3.88 -8.36
CA PHE A 71 7.17 3.64 -7.21
C PHE A 71 7.23 4.88 -6.32
N LEU A 72 6.94 4.70 -5.03
CA LEU A 72 6.97 5.72 -3.99
C LEU A 72 7.97 5.31 -2.90
N THR A 73 8.29 6.20 -1.96
CA THR A 73 9.41 6.03 -1.04
C THR A 73 9.06 5.34 0.28
N GLY A 74 7.81 5.36 0.71
CA GLY A 74 7.41 4.78 1.99
C GLY A 74 5.90 4.67 2.15
N GLY A 75 5.44 3.80 3.08
CA GLY A 75 4.04 3.43 3.25
C GLY A 75 3.12 4.61 3.57
N THR A 76 3.43 5.42 4.59
CA THR A 76 2.65 6.60 4.97
C THR A 76 2.49 7.58 3.81
N GLN A 77 3.59 7.88 3.10
CA GLN A 77 3.54 8.76 1.94
C GLN A 77 2.72 8.15 0.79
N THR A 78 2.77 6.84 0.62
CA THR A 78 1.96 6.10 -0.36
C THR A 78 0.48 6.19 -0.01
N ASN A 79 0.10 5.91 1.23
CA ASN A 79 -1.28 6.00 1.70
C ASN A 79 -1.83 7.41 1.52
N GLN A 80 -1.07 8.43 1.96
CA GLN A 80 -1.42 9.84 1.79
C GLN A 80 -1.64 10.20 0.31
N THR A 81 -0.70 9.83 -0.57
CA THR A 81 -0.76 10.18 -2.00
C THR A 81 -1.92 9.49 -2.71
N VAL A 82 -2.14 8.20 -2.46
CA VAL A 82 -3.22 7.44 -3.09
C VAL A 82 -4.58 7.93 -2.62
N ILE A 83 -4.77 8.12 -1.32
CA ILE A 83 -6.04 8.55 -0.74
C ILE A 83 -6.39 9.96 -1.22
N ASP A 84 -5.47 10.93 -1.11
CA ASP A 84 -5.67 12.30 -1.59
C ASP A 84 -5.97 12.36 -3.10
N SER A 85 -5.35 11.48 -3.88
CA SER A 85 -5.51 11.47 -5.33
C SER A 85 -6.87 10.96 -5.82
N LEU A 86 -7.54 10.13 -5.03
CA LEU A 86 -8.79 9.46 -5.41
C LEU A 86 -10.02 10.07 -4.75
N LEU A 87 -9.86 10.76 -3.62
CA LEU A 87 -10.96 11.39 -2.91
C LEU A 87 -11.25 12.80 -3.42
N LYS A 88 -12.52 13.17 -3.39
CA LYS A 88 -12.96 14.56 -3.53
C LYS A 88 -12.88 15.25 -2.18
N ASN A 89 -12.75 16.58 -2.18
CA ASN A 89 -12.57 17.40 -0.98
C ASN A 89 -13.64 17.26 0.11
N TYR A 90 -14.79 16.67 -0.17
CA TYR A 90 -15.86 16.39 0.78
C TYR A 90 -15.93 14.92 1.19
N GLU A 91 -15.04 14.09 0.68
CA GLU A 91 -15.00 12.65 0.91
C GLU A 91 -13.96 12.25 1.96
N GLY A 92 -14.23 11.14 2.64
CA GLY A 92 -13.33 10.51 3.59
C GLY A 92 -13.07 9.05 3.24
N VAL A 93 -12.02 8.48 3.81
CA VAL A 93 -11.64 7.09 3.64
C VAL A 93 -12.17 6.25 4.80
N ILE A 94 -12.92 5.19 4.48
CA ILE A 94 -13.34 4.18 5.46
C ILE A 94 -12.15 3.28 5.79
N ALA A 95 -11.87 3.08 7.08
CA ALA A 95 -10.85 2.15 7.56
C ALA A 95 -11.31 1.44 8.85
N ALA A 96 -10.69 0.30 9.17
CA ALA A 96 -10.83 -0.28 10.50
C ALA A 96 -10.29 0.69 11.57
N GLN A 97 -10.86 0.69 12.79
CA GLN A 97 -10.38 1.52 13.89
C GLN A 97 -8.89 1.33 14.19
N THR A 98 -8.36 0.13 13.94
CA THR A 98 -6.94 -0.22 14.07
C THR A 98 -6.14 0.01 12.80
N GLY A 99 -6.76 0.41 11.70
CA GLY A 99 -6.09 0.65 10.43
C GLY A 99 -4.96 1.66 10.54
N HIS A 100 -3.85 1.40 9.85
CA HIS A 100 -2.61 2.16 9.98
C HIS A 100 -2.84 3.67 9.73
N VAL A 101 -3.65 4.02 8.73
CA VAL A 101 -4.01 5.42 8.41
C VAL A 101 -4.76 6.13 9.53
N ASN A 102 -5.45 5.37 10.40
CA ASN A 102 -6.18 5.94 11.53
C ASN A 102 -5.31 6.13 12.78
N VAL A 103 -4.29 5.26 12.98
CA VAL A 103 -3.60 5.14 14.28
C VAL A 103 -2.12 5.54 14.23
N HIS A 104 -1.41 5.21 13.13
CA HIS A 104 0.06 5.23 13.10
C HIS A 104 0.67 6.15 12.03
N GLU A 105 -0.09 7.06 11.46
CA GLU A 105 0.39 7.98 10.40
C GLU A 105 0.36 9.46 10.80
N ALA A 106 0.30 9.75 12.10
CA ALA A 106 0.38 11.11 12.63
C ALA A 106 -0.63 12.09 11.98
N GLY A 107 -1.81 11.60 11.59
CA GLY A 107 -2.82 12.42 10.90
C GLY A 107 -2.46 12.79 9.46
N ALA A 108 -1.68 11.95 8.77
CA ALA A 108 -1.26 12.23 7.38
C ALA A 108 -2.45 12.38 6.42
N ILE A 109 -3.53 11.62 6.65
CA ILE A 109 -4.73 11.70 5.82
C ILE A 109 -5.49 12.99 6.11
N GLU A 110 -5.67 13.35 7.39
CA GLU A 110 -6.31 14.60 7.80
C GLU A 110 -5.51 15.82 7.32
N PHE A 111 -4.19 15.71 7.24
CA PHE A 111 -3.32 16.76 6.71
C PHE A 111 -3.62 17.08 5.23
N THR A 112 -4.09 16.11 4.45
CA THR A 112 -4.55 16.36 3.06
C THR A 112 -5.97 16.96 2.98
N GLY A 113 -6.65 17.11 4.11
CA GLY A 113 -8.00 17.64 4.18
C GLY A 113 -9.11 16.58 4.17
N HIS A 114 -8.74 15.29 4.16
CA HIS A 114 -9.68 14.19 4.21
C HIS A 114 -9.85 13.64 5.63
N LYS A 115 -10.99 13.03 5.90
CA LYS A 115 -11.28 12.40 7.18
C LYS A 115 -11.12 10.90 7.09
N VAL A 116 -10.51 10.29 8.12
CA VAL A 116 -10.62 8.84 8.30
C VAL A 116 -11.95 8.53 8.98
N LEU A 117 -12.77 7.72 8.30
CA LEU A 117 -14.06 7.21 8.79
C LEU A 117 -13.80 5.85 9.44
N ALA A 118 -13.41 5.86 10.72
CA ALA A 118 -12.99 4.68 11.45
C ALA A 118 -14.19 3.82 11.86
N LEU A 119 -14.27 2.57 11.38
CA LEU A 119 -15.31 1.62 11.70
C LEU A 119 -14.83 0.54 12.67
N PRO A 120 -15.77 -0.08 13.45
CA PRO A 120 -15.46 -1.22 14.30
C PRO A 120 -14.74 -2.32 13.53
N GLN A 121 -13.82 -2.99 14.20
CA GLN A 121 -13.02 -4.05 13.64
C GLN A 121 -13.16 -5.35 14.45
N LYS A 122 -12.80 -6.47 13.82
CA LYS A 122 -12.65 -7.76 14.50
C LYS A 122 -11.33 -8.39 14.10
N ASN A 123 -10.47 -8.63 15.09
CA ASN A 123 -9.11 -9.13 14.87
C ASN A 123 -8.30 -8.29 13.86
N GLY A 124 -8.45 -6.96 13.90
CA GLY A 124 -7.79 -6.03 12.98
C GLY A 124 -8.47 -5.86 11.62
N LYS A 125 -9.49 -6.66 11.30
CA LYS A 125 -10.19 -6.61 10.02
C LYS A 125 -11.41 -5.69 10.05
N LEU A 126 -11.66 -5.00 8.95
CA LEU A 126 -12.98 -4.44 8.62
C LEU A 126 -13.85 -5.58 8.08
N GLU A 127 -14.89 -5.96 8.82
CA GLU A 127 -15.82 -7.01 8.37
C GLU A 127 -16.77 -6.48 7.29
N PRO A 128 -17.09 -7.28 6.25
CA PRO A 128 -18.03 -6.88 5.19
C PRO A 128 -19.38 -6.42 5.71
N GLU A 129 -19.93 -7.09 6.72
CA GLU A 129 -21.20 -6.76 7.35
C GLU A 129 -21.16 -5.39 8.05
N THR A 130 -20.03 -5.05 8.68
CA THR A 130 -19.82 -3.74 9.30
C THR A 130 -19.80 -2.65 8.25
N LEU A 131 -19.09 -2.86 7.13
CA LEU A 131 -19.07 -1.92 6.02
C LEU A 131 -20.47 -1.72 5.43
N ARG A 132 -21.19 -2.81 5.14
CA ARG A 132 -22.56 -2.75 4.59
C ARG A 132 -23.51 -1.99 5.51
N ALA A 133 -23.51 -2.32 6.80
CA ALA A 133 -24.37 -1.66 7.77
C ALA A 133 -24.08 -0.16 7.87
N TYR A 134 -22.82 0.25 7.81
CA TYR A 134 -22.41 1.65 7.79
C TYR A 134 -22.93 2.37 6.54
N MET A 135 -22.74 1.80 5.36
CA MET A 135 -23.20 2.40 4.09
C MET A 135 -24.71 2.53 4.04
N GLU A 136 -25.45 1.49 4.46
CA GLU A 136 -26.91 1.54 4.54
C GLU A 136 -27.39 2.59 5.53
N ALA A 137 -26.78 2.71 6.70
CA ALA A 137 -27.12 3.72 7.71
C ALA A 137 -26.85 5.12 7.19
N PHE A 138 -25.70 5.32 6.53
CA PHE A 138 -25.32 6.60 5.94
C PHE A 138 -26.39 7.09 4.94
N TYR A 139 -26.76 6.27 3.96
CA TYR A 139 -27.74 6.69 2.93
C TYR A 139 -29.20 6.71 3.40
N LYS A 140 -29.52 6.08 4.55
CA LYS A 140 -30.84 6.20 5.20
C LYS A 140 -30.99 7.49 6.00
N ASP A 141 -29.88 8.12 6.39
CA ASP A 141 -29.94 9.38 7.15
C ASP A 141 -30.39 10.53 6.22
N PRO A 142 -31.52 11.19 6.49
CA PRO A 142 -31.99 12.28 5.66
C PRO A 142 -31.08 13.51 5.69
N SER A 143 -30.13 13.55 6.61
CA SER A 143 -29.13 14.63 6.76
C SER A 143 -27.74 14.24 6.25
N HIS A 144 -27.58 13.14 5.52
CA HIS A 144 -26.27 12.68 5.05
C HIS A 144 -25.54 13.71 4.17
N ASP A 145 -26.26 14.64 3.51
CA ASP A 145 -25.67 15.74 2.76
C ASP A 145 -24.88 16.75 3.64
N HIS A 146 -25.03 16.68 4.97
CA HIS A 146 -24.25 17.45 5.94
C HIS A 146 -23.08 16.67 6.54
N MET A 147 -22.87 15.43 6.10
CA MET A 147 -21.83 14.54 6.61
C MET A 147 -20.66 14.44 5.63
N VAL A 148 -19.50 13.96 6.12
CA VAL A 148 -18.41 13.57 5.21
C VAL A 148 -18.83 12.32 4.46
N PHE A 149 -18.80 12.39 3.12
CA PHE A 149 -19.17 11.26 2.28
C PHE A 149 -18.12 10.16 2.33
N PRO A 150 -18.52 8.90 2.44
CA PRO A 150 -17.61 7.78 2.23
C PRO A 150 -17.17 7.76 0.75
N GLY A 151 -15.86 7.90 0.50
CA GLY A 151 -15.32 8.00 -0.86
C GLY A 151 -14.38 6.85 -1.23
N MET A 152 -13.92 6.06 -0.26
CA MET A 152 -12.99 4.96 -0.46
C MET A 152 -13.04 4.00 0.71
N VAL A 153 -12.70 2.73 0.49
CA VAL A 153 -12.44 1.74 1.54
C VAL A 153 -10.95 1.39 1.53
N TYR A 154 -10.32 1.51 2.71
CA TYR A 154 -8.92 1.14 2.96
C TYR A 154 -8.87 -0.07 3.89
N ILE A 155 -8.05 -1.05 3.54
CA ILE A 155 -7.72 -2.22 4.36
C ILE A 155 -6.23 -2.50 4.31
N SER A 156 -5.66 -3.06 5.40
CA SER A 156 -4.28 -3.57 5.43
C SER A 156 -4.27 -5.08 5.28
N HIS A 157 -3.34 -5.63 4.46
CA HIS A 157 -3.19 -7.08 4.31
C HIS A 157 -1.70 -7.49 4.23
N PRO A 158 -1.17 -8.22 5.23
CA PRO A 158 -1.77 -8.53 6.55
C PRO A 158 -2.22 -7.31 7.33
N THR A 159 -3.18 -7.48 8.25
CA THR A 159 -3.61 -6.41 9.14
C THR A 159 -2.50 -6.04 10.15
N GLU A 160 -2.69 -4.97 10.88
CA GLU A 160 -1.77 -4.53 11.96
C GLU A 160 -1.64 -5.58 13.09
N PHE A 161 -2.60 -6.51 13.18
CA PHE A 161 -2.56 -7.64 14.12
C PHE A 161 -1.96 -8.91 13.51
N GLY A 162 -1.48 -8.85 12.26
CA GLY A 162 -0.92 -9.99 11.53
C GLY A 162 -1.98 -10.97 11.01
N THR A 163 -3.25 -10.63 11.08
CA THR A 163 -4.33 -11.49 10.54
C THR A 163 -4.46 -11.29 9.03
N LEU A 164 -4.97 -12.31 8.35
CA LEU A 164 -5.13 -12.33 6.90
C LEU A 164 -6.61 -12.26 6.53
N TYR A 165 -6.95 -11.43 5.58
CA TYR A 165 -8.24 -11.54 4.91
C TYR A 165 -8.27 -12.80 4.06
N THR A 166 -9.34 -13.57 4.16
CA THR A 166 -9.61 -14.68 3.25
C THR A 166 -10.08 -14.15 1.89
N LYS A 167 -9.96 -14.98 0.84
CA LYS A 167 -10.51 -14.66 -0.48
C LYS A 167 -12.00 -14.32 -0.42
N ALA A 168 -12.77 -15.03 0.41
CA ALA A 168 -14.21 -14.79 0.59
C ALA A 168 -14.46 -13.40 1.21
N GLU A 169 -13.72 -13.01 2.26
CA GLU A 169 -13.85 -11.70 2.88
C GLU A 169 -13.46 -10.56 1.90
N LEU A 170 -12.37 -10.73 1.16
CA LEU A 170 -11.96 -9.74 0.15
C LEU A 170 -12.97 -9.63 -0.98
N THR A 171 -13.55 -10.74 -1.42
CA THR A 171 -14.60 -10.74 -2.45
C THR A 171 -15.83 -9.98 -1.96
N ALA A 172 -16.30 -10.26 -0.74
CA ALA A 172 -17.45 -9.58 -0.16
C ALA A 172 -17.21 -8.07 0.00
N LEU A 173 -16.01 -7.65 0.46
CA LEU A 173 -15.64 -6.22 0.53
C LEU A 173 -15.64 -5.58 -0.87
N SER A 174 -15.05 -6.25 -1.87
CA SER A 174 -14.99 -5.75 -3.25
C SER A 174 -16.40 -5.60 -3.87
N GLU A 175 -17.30 -6.55 -3.60
CA GLU A 175 -18.69 -6.47 -4.05
C GLU A 175 -19.43 -5.29 -3.43
N ILE A 176 -19.32 -5.09 -2.11
CA ILE A 176 -19.92 -3.94 -1.43
C ILE A 176 -19.32 -2.63 -1.98
N CYS A 177 -18.01 -2.55 -2.15
CA CYS A 177 -17.37 -1.39 -2.76
C CYS A 177 -17.94 -1.12 -4.17
N GLY A 178 -18.13 -2.16 -4.98
CA GLY A 178 -18.74 -2.04 -6.31
C GLY A 178 -20.19 -1.56 -6.28
N GLU A 179 -21.01 -2.03 -5.33
CA GLU A 179 -22.39 -1.59 -5.16
C GLU A 179 -22.51 -0.07 -4.89
N TYR A 180 -21.57 0.49 -4.11
CA TYR A 180 -21.57 1.90 -3.74
C TYR A 180 -20.62 2.77 -4.58
N GLY A 181 -19.92 2.19 -5.56
CA GLY A 181 -18.99 2.92 -6.42
C GLY A 181 -17.75 3.43 -5.69
N LEU A 182 -17.32 2.75 -4.63
CA LEU A 182 -16.14 3.07 -3.84
C LEU A 182 -14.92 2.29 -4.34
N PRO A 183 -13.75 2.92 -4.56
CA PRO A 183 -12.53 2.18 -4.77
C PRO A 183 -12.13 1.42 -3.50
N LEU A 184 -11.69 0.16 -3.67
CA LEU A 184 -11.07 -0.65 -2.61
C LEU A 184 -9.55 -0.50 -2.71
N PHE A 185 -8.94 0.10 -1.70
CA PHE A 185 -7.49 0.26 -1.56
C PHE A 185 -6.93 -0.70 -0.52
N LEU A 186 -5.96 -1.53 -0.95
CA LEU A 186 -5.27 -2.47 -0.06
C LEU A 186 -3.84 -1.99 0.22
N ASP A 187 -3.59 -1.70 1.49
CA ASP A 187 -2.25 -1.46 2.04
C ASP A 187 -1.50 -2.79 2.15
N GLY A 188 -0.47 -2.92 1.35
CA GLY A 188 0.36 -4.10 1.27
C GLY A 188 1.76 -3.92 1.88
N ALA A 189 1.92 -3.12 2.95
CA ALA A 189 3.21 -2.88 3.59
C ALA A 189 3.98 -4.15 3.94
N ARG A 190 3.24 -5.24 4.23
CA ARG A 190 3.77 -6.58 4.52
C ARG A 190 3.21 -7.65 3.59
N LEU A 191 2.77 -7.26 2.40
CA LEU A 191 2.08 -8.15 1.46
C LEU A 191 2.90 -9.41 1.13
N GLY A 192 4.21 -9.27 0.95
CA GLY A 192 5.10 -10.41 0.68
C GLY A 192 5.03 -11.48 1.76
N TYR A 193 4.96 -11.09 3.04
CA TYR A 193 4.80 -12.05 4.15
C TYR A 193 3.42 -12.71 4.12
N GLY A 194 2.36 -11.91 3.89
CA GLY A 194 0.99 -12.43 3.80
C GLY A 194 0.83 -13.49 2.71
N LEU A 195 1.37 -13.23 1.52
CA LEU A 195 1.32 -14.16 0.39
C LEU A 195 2.13 -15.45 0.59
N MET A 196 3.12 -15.43 1.48
CA MET A 196 3.95 -16.60 1.82
C MET A 196 3.46 -17.33 3.08
N SER A 197 2.40 -16.86 3.73
CA SER A 197 1.80 -17.55 4.87
C SER A 197 1.18 -18.87 4.45
N LEU A 198 1.29 -19.90 5.31
CA LEU A 198 0.64 -21.19 5.10
C LEU A 198 -0.90 -21.11 5.22
N ASP A 199 -1.40 -20.07 5.88
CA ASP A 199 -2.83 -19.88 6.14
C ASP A 199 -3.52 -18.99 5.09
N THR A 200 -2.81 -18.52 4.06
CA THR A 200 -3.41 -17.70 3.01
C THR A 200 -4.09 -18.54 1.95
N ASP A 201 -5.28 -18.11 1.53
CA ASP A 201 -5.98 -18.61 0.35
C ASP A 201 -6.04 -17.54 -0.77
N VAL A 202 -5.29 -16.42 -0.59
CA VAL A 202 -5.26 -15.26 -1.48
C VAL A 202 -3.96 -15.24 -2.26
N THR A 203 -4.05 -15.01 -3.56
CA THR A 203 -2.92 -14.80 -4.46
C THR A 203 -2.80 -13.33 -4.87
N LEU A 204 -1.65 -12.94 -5.41
CA LEU A 204 -1.44 -11.60 -5.95
C LEU A 204 -2.41 -11.29 -7.11
N GLU A 205 -2.76 -12.31 -7.91
CA GLU A 205 -3.79 -12.22 -8.95
C GLU A 205 -5.17 -11.92 -8.37
N ASP A 206 -5.54 -12.57 -7.26
CA ASP A 206 -6.81 -12.31 -6.58
C ASP A 206 -6.88 -10.87 -6.08
N ILE A 207 -5.81 -10.36 -5.48
CA ILE A 207 -5.72 -8.97 -5.02
C ILE A 207 -5.89 -8.00 -6.21
N ALA A 208 -5.16 -8.24 -7.31
CA ALA A 208 -5.26 -7.40 -8.50
C ALA A 208 -6.66 -7.41 -9.14
N ARG A 209 -7.40 -8.51 -8.99
CA ARG A 209 -8.77 -8.64 -9.50
C ARG A 209 -9.81 -7.96 -8.60
N LEU A 210 -9.61 -8.03 -7.28
CA LEU A 210 -10.59 -7.60 -6.28
C LEU A 210 -10.40 -6.14 -5.84
N CYS A 211 -9.17 -5.63 -5.84
CA CYS A 211 -8.88 -4.25 -5.44
C CYS A 211 -8.78 -3.32 -6.65
N ASP A 212 -9.14 -2.06 -6.47
CA ASP A 212 -8.98 -1.01 -7.47
C ASP A 212 -7.56 -0.45 -7.47
N VAL A 213 -6.96 -0.40 -6.29
CA VAL A 213 -5.57 -0.02 -6.08
C VAL A 213 -5.01 -0.80 -4.90
N PHE A 214 -3.75 -1.18 -4.97
CA PHE A 214 -3.00 -1.73 -3.85
C PHE A 214 -1.53 -1.35 -3.97
N TYR A 215 -0.76 -1.53 -2.91
CA TYR A 215 0.69 -1.46 -3.07
C TYR A 215 1.40 -2.70 -2.54
N ILE A 216 2.56 -2.98 -3.15
CA ILE A 216 3.47 -4.04 -2.73
C ILE A 216 4.57 -3.37 -1.93
N GLY A 217 4.59 -3.61 -0.61
CA GLY A 217 5.59 -3.07 0.29
C GLY A 217 6.95 -3.73 0.06
N GLY A 218 7.97 -2.90 -0.12
CA GLY A 218 9.37 -3.33 -0.19
C GLY A 218 10.15 -3.02 1.09
N THR A 219 9.84 -1.92 1.75
CA THR A 219 10.57 -1.40 2.92
C THR A 219 10.73 -2.44 4.04
N LYS A 220 9.72 -3.25 4.31
CA LYS A 220 9.71 -4.26 5.38
C LYS A 220 10.05 -5.67 4.89
N VAL A 221 10.19 -5.87 3.58
CA VAL A 221 10.32 -7.19 2.93
C VAL A 221 11.66 -7.32 2.19
N GLY A 222 12.70 -6.69 2.73
CA GLY A 222 14.08 -6.85 2.26
C GLY A 222 14.50 -5.96 1.09
N ALA A 223 13.69 -5.00 0.63
CA ALA A 223 14.16 -3.92 -0.22
C ALA A 223 14.89 -2.85 0.60
N LEU A 224 15.57 -1.92 -0.05
CA LEU A 224 16.23 -0.81 0.64
C LEU A 224 15.18 0.15 1.22
N PHE A 225 14.18 0.48 0.44
CA PHE A 225 12.96 1.22 0.77
C PHE A 225 12.00 1.14 -0.41
N GLY A 226 10.81 1.68 -0.23
CA GLY A 226 9.88 1.93 -1.32
C GLY A 226 8.75 0.92 -1.44
N GLU A 227 7.78 1.40 -2.14
CA GLU A 227 6.47 0.78 -2.33
C GLU A 227 6.11 0.83 -3.82
N ALA A 228 5.57 -0.26 -4.36
CA ALA A 228 5.04 -0.30 -5.72
C ALA A 228 3.52 -0.18 -5.69
N VAL A 229 2.98 0.97 -6.06
CA VAL A 229 1.54 1.21 -6.17
C VAL A 229 1.04 0.67 -7.50
N VAL A 230 -0.04 -0.11 -7.46
CA VAL A 230 -0.64 -0.78 -8.61
C VAL A 230 -2.11 -0.37 -8.72
N PHE A 231 -2.46 0.40 -9.73
CA PHE A 231 -3.83 0.66 -10.15
C PHE A 231 -4.25 -0.39 -11.16
N THR A 232 -5.25 -1.19 -10.84
CA THR A 232 -5.51 -2.46 -11.54
C THR A 232 -6.38 -2.34 -12.80
N LYS A 233 -7.13 -1.24 -12.94
CA LYS A 233 -8.17 -1.06 -13.97
C LYS A 233 -7.91 0.12 -14.90
N LYS A 234 -6.67 0.54 -15.10
CA LYS A 234 -6.32 1.84 -15.73
C LYS A 234 -7.03 3.01 -15.07
N ASN A 235 -7.19 2.93 -13.78
CA ASN A 235 -7.92 3.89 -12.95
C ASN A 235 -7.00 4.84 -12.18
N ALA A 236 -5.72 4.90 -12.50
CA ALA A 236 -4.83 5.92 -11.95
C ALA A 236 -5.35 7.32 -12.31
N PRO A 237 -5.41 8.25 -11.35
CA PRO A 237 -5.79 9.63 -11.62
C PRO A 237 -4.91 10.24 -12.74
N ARG A 238 -5.52 10.99 -13.64
CA ARG A 238 -4.83 11.54 -14.83
C ARG A 238 -3.54 12.29 -14.50
N GLN A 239 -3.48 12.96 -13.34
CA GLN A 239 -2.33 13.76 -12.90
C GLN A 239 -1.58 13.08 -11.73
N PHE A 240 -1.62 11.74 -11.63
CA PHE A 240 -1.06 11.04 -10.47
C PHE A 240 0.43 11.33 -10.26
N VAL A 241 1.25 11.41 -11.33
CA VAL A 241 2.68 11.77 -11.22
C VAL A 241 2.85 13.18 -10.64
N THR A 242 1.96 14.12 -10.98
CA THR A 242 1.98 15.47 -10.40
C THR A 242 1.67 15.44 -8.89
N LEU A 243 0.73 14.61 -8.47
CA LEU A 243 0.41 14.42 -7.05
C LEU A 243 1.54 13.71 -6.31
N ILE A 244 2.15 12.68 -6.88
CA ILE A 244 3.38 12.06 -6.34
C ILE A 244 4.45 13.13 -6.11
N LYS A 245 4.67 14.03 -7.07
CA LYS A 245 5.65 15.12 -6.94
C LYS A 245 5.25 16.11 -5.84
N GLN A 246 3.99 16.47 -5.76
CA GLN A 246 3.46 17.41 -4.77
C GLN A 246 3.60 16.87 -3.34
N HIS A 247 3.37 15.58 -3.13
CA HIS A 247 3.61 14.89 -1.87
C HIS A 247 5.08 14.58 -1.58
N GLY A 248 6.01 15.00 -2.44
CA GLY A 248 7.46 14.78 -2.26
C GLY A 248 7.90 13.33 -2.47
N ALA A 249 7.06 12.48 -3.07
CA ALA A 249 7.31 11.06 -3.27
C ALA A 249 8.03 10.71 -4.58
N LEU A 250 8.17 11.67 -5.51
CA LEU A 250 8.78 11.44 -6.80
C LEU A 250 10.30 11.57 -6.72
N LEU A 251 11.01 10.45 -6.74
CA LEU A 251 12.47 10.42 -6.73
C LEU A 251 13.05 10.91 -8.05
N ALA A 252 14.09 11.76 -7.96
CA ALA A 252 14.83 12.21 -9.15
C ALA A 252 15.71 11.10 -9.73
N LYS A 253 16.30 10.26 -8.87
CA LYS A 253 17.04 9.06 -9.27
C LYS A 253 16.14 7.84 -9.11
N GLY A 254 16.12 7.00 -10.13
CA GLY A 254 15.43 5.73 -10.12
C GLY A 254 16.31 4.59 -9.65
#